data_9e2135c02fc20e7a21358f31b8e05c3d
#
_entry.id   9e2135c02fc20e7a21358f31b8e05c3d
#
_cell.length_a   1.000
_cell.length_b   1.000
_cell.length_c   1.000
_cell.angle_alpha   90.00
_cell.angle_beta   90.00
_cell.angle_gamma   90.00
#
_symmetry.space_group_name_H-M   'P 1'
#
loop_
_entity.id
_entity.type
_entity.pdbx_description
1 polymer ?
#
loop_
_entity_poly.entity_id
_entity_poly.type
_entity_poly.pdbx_seq_one_letter_code
_entity_poly.pdbx_strand_id
1 'polypeptide(L)'
;MPQLITSPVSFPLQCGSLEIGEERQRRVAMMESLCQVNGTKSNGGNDSNANNGNNNHNSDCPDPQQRLAVLSFEQVRRLNDVMNEVVCIHGRGNFPTLEVRLRDLVTVVRSKLESDPSNGGAGMRVRDIRLNGGAASHVLATESQPYNDLDLIFAVELSSGRNYDKVKATVLGSLFDLLPEGVSRKRITTCSLKEAYVSKMVKVNNDGDRWSLISLGNSRGHRNVELKFVDSMRRQFEFSVDSFQIVLDSLLLFYECSKLPIGENFYLTVVGESVYGGP
;
A
#
# COMPACT_ATOMS: atom_id res chain seq x y z
N MET A 1 30.91 2.25 -29.66
CA MET A 1 30.03 1.78 -28.58
C MET A 1 29.06 2.91 -28.30
N PRO A 2 27.77 2.80 -28.64
CA PRO A 2 26.77 3.81 -28.29
C PRO A 2 26.18 3.49 -26.95
N GLN A 3 26.14 4.50 -26.07
CA GLN A 3 25.49 4.45 -24.79
C GLN A 3 23.95 4.51 -24.99
N LEU A 4 23.25 3.49 -24.56
CA LEU A 4 21.78 3.49 -24.46
C LEU A 4 21.36 4.28 -23.22
N ILE A 5 20.86 5.48 -23.44
CA ILE A 5 20.15 6.26 -22.43
C ILE A 5 18.70 5.76 -22.45
N THR A 6 18.32 4.95 -21.47
CA THR A 6 16.93 4.54 -21.28
C THR A 6 16.20 5.63 -20.49
N SER A 7 15.35 6.37 -21.17
CA SER A 7 14.38 7.29 -20.53
C SER A 7 13.30 6.48 -19.81
N PRO A 8 12.80 6.92 -18.66
CA PRO A 8 11.69 6.25 -17.97
C PRO A 8 10.41 6.36 -18.81
N VAL A 9 9.77 5.22 -19.05
CA VAL A 9 8.52 5.12 -19.81
C VAL A 9 7.41 5.81 -19.03
N SER A 10 6.88 6.90 -19.59
CA SER A 10 5.69 7.60 -19.12
C SER A 10 4.48 6.92 -19.76
N PHE A 11 3.65 6.24 -18.98
CA PHE A 11 2.39 5.68 -19.47
C PHE A 11 1.33 6.77 -19.61
N PRO A 12 0.68 6.94 -20.78
CA PRO A 12 -0.51 7.75 -20.87
C PRO A 12 -1.70 6.98 -20.29
N LEU A 13 -2.17 7.39 -19.13
CA LEU A 13 -3.46 6.97 -18.59
C LEU A 13 -4.57 7.59 -19.46
N GLN A 14 -5.10 6.85 -20.42
CA GLN A 14 -6.38 7.20 -21.02
C GLN A 14 -7.49 6.92 -20.02
N CYS A 15 -7.96 7.97 -19.39
CA CYS A 15 -9.02 7.99 -18.41
C CYS A 15 -10.36 8.21 -19.13
N GLY A 16 -11.29 7.26 -18.96
CA GLY A 16 -12.70 7.46 -19.33
C GLY A 16 -13.27 8.63 -18.53
N SER A 17 -13.75 9.63 -19.25
CA SER A 17 -14.17 10.92 -18.72
C SER A 17 -15.64 10.90 -18.31
N LEU A 18 -15.92 11.45 -17.16
CA LEU A 18 -17.03 12.29 -16.66
C LEU A 18 -17.49 12.03 -15.22
N GLU A 19 -17.46 10.81 -14.69
CA GLU A 19 -17.75 10.58 -13.24
C GLU A 19 -16.52 10.73 -12.33
N ILE A 20 -15.33 10.67 -12.91
CA ILE A 20 -14.04 10.82 -12.21
C ILE A 20 -13.82 12.25 -11.73
N GLY A 21 -14.46 13.24 -12.32
CA GLY A 21 -14.28 14.64 -11.98
C GLY A 21 -14.80 15.01 -10.59
N GLU A 22 -15.97 14.53 -10.19
CA GLU A 22 -16.56 14.86 -8.88
C GLU A 22 -15.85 14.13 -7.74
N GLU A 23 -15.52 12.86 -7.92
CA GLU A 23 -14.76 12.09 -6.92
C GLU A 23 -13.35 12.65 -6.74
N ARG A 24 -12.69 13.04 -7.83
CA ARG A 24 -11.39 13.72 -7.79
C ARG A 24 -11.49 15.08 -7.08
N GLN A 25 -12.53 15.86 -7.32
CA GLN A 25 -12.75 17.14 -6.63
C GLN A 25 -13.02 16.93 -5.14
N ARG A 26 -13.80 15.93 -4.74
CA ARG A 26 -14.01 15.57 -3.33
C ARG A 26 -12.71 15.17 -2.65
N ARG A 27 -11.85 14.39 -3.33
CA ARG A 27 -10.54 13.98 -2.82
C ARG A 27 -9.58 15.15 -2.68
N VAL A 28 -9.56 16.08 -3.64
CA VAL A 28 -8.77 17.33 -3.55
C VAL A 28 -9.24 18.20 -2.39
N ALA A 29 -10.55 18.41 -2.25
CA ALA A 29 -11.11 19.20 -1.13
C ALA A 29 -10.81 18.56 0.24
N MET A 30 -10.82 17.22 0.33
CA MET A 30 -10.43 16.49 1.53
C MET A 30 -8.94 16.69 1.86
N MET A 31 -8.09 16.71 0.84
CA MET A 31 -6.65 16.95 0.99
C MET A 31 -6.35 18.40 1.44
N GLU A 32 -7.04 19.39 0.87
CA GLU A 32 -6.94 20.79 1.28
C GLU A 32 -7.40 20.98 2.74
N SER A 33 -8.46 20.30 3.15
CA SER A 33 -8.93 20.30 4.54
C SER A 33 -7.92 19.68 5.50
N LEU A 34 -7.24 18.61 5.12
CA LEU A 34 -6.18 17.96 5.92
C LEU A 34 -4.93 18.85 6.04
N CYS A 35 -4.64 19.67 5.01
CA CYS A 35 -3.52 20.63 5.06
C CYS A 35 -3.83 21.85 5.93
N GLN A 36 -5.09 22.27 6.07
CA GLN A 36 -5.47 23.46 6.86
C GLN A 36 -5.50 23.23 8.38
N VAL A 37 -5.68 22.00 8.84
CA VAL A 37 -5.77 21.67 10.28
C VAL A 37 -4.43 21.85 11.03
N ASN A 38 -3.30 21.87 10.35
CA ASN A 38 -1.97 21.99 10.96
C ASN A 38 -1.47 23.43 11.16
N GLY A 39 -2.31 24.44 10.95
CA GLY A 39 -1.93 25.88 11.02
C GLY A 39 -2.24 26.61 12.35
N THR A 40 -2.84 25.98 13.34
CA THR A 40 -3.19 26.64 14.62
C THR A 40 -2.10 26.47 15.68
N LYS A 41 -1.49 27.61 16.01
CA LYS A 41 -0.47 27.80 17.04
C LYS A 41 -0.94 27.35 18.41
N SER A 42 -0.09 26.62 19.12
CA SER A 42 -0.15 26.42 20.55
C SER A 42 0.10 27.75 21.30
N ASN A 43 -0.86 28.22 22.08
CA ASN A 43 -0.63 29.16 23.14
C ASN A 43 -0.84 28.45 24.47
N GLY A 44 0.18 28.57 25.32
CA GLY A 44 0.20 28.00 26.64
C GLY A 44 -0.70 28.77 27.63
N GLY A 45 -1.13 28.05 28.65
CA GLY A 45 -1.78 28.59 29.85
C GLY A 45 -1.77 27.52 30.92
N ASN A 46 -0.92 27.77 31.94
CA ASN A 46 -0.96 27.10 33.24
C ASN A 46 -2.30 27.33 33.92
N ASP A 47 -2.85 26.33 34.59
CA ASP A 47 -3.23 26.50 36.00
C ASP A 47 -3.53 25.17 36.68
N SER A 48 -2.97 25.07 37.86
CA SER A 48 -3.11 24.06 38.89
C SER A 48 -4.48 24.13 39.60
N ASN A 49 -5.16 23.05 39.93
CA ASN A 49 -5.50 22.77 41.31
C ASN A 49 -6.13 21.38 41.56
N ALA A 50 -6.04 20.96 42.79
CA ALA A 50 -6.09 19.66 43.41
C ALA A 50 -7.50 19.13 43.76
N ASN A 51 -7.52 17.80 44.04
CA ASN A 51 -8.34 17.05 44.98
C ASN A 51 -9.81 16.67 44.61
N ASN A 52 -10.19 15.43 44.49
CA ASN A 52 -10.64 14.57 45.57
C ASN A 52 -11.12 13.19 45.04
N GLY A 53 -10.89 12.15 45.79
CA GLY A 53 -11.12 10.77 45.41
C GLY A 53 -12.59 10.37 45.40
N ASN A 54 -12.86 9.33 44.63
CA ASN A 54 -13.77 8.28 45.03
C ASN A 54 -13.53 6.98 44.25
N ASN A 55 -13.35 5.89 44.96
CA ASN A 55 -13.22 4.53 44.48
C ASN A 55 -14.51 4.05 43.83
N ASN A 56 -14.45 3.58 42.59
CA ASN A 56 -15.33 2.54 42.10
C ASN A 56 -14.55 1.62 41.18
N HIS A 57 -14.37 0.39 41.62
CA HIS A 57 -13.90 -0.72 40.81
C HIS A 57 -14.92 -1.01 39.70
N ASN A 58 -14.62 -0.61 38.49
CA ASN A 58 -15.11 -1.26 37.29
C ASN A 58 -13.87 -1.79 36.55
N SER A 59 -13.83 -3.10 36.38
CA SER A 59 -12.86 -3.83 35.59
C SER A 59 -13.11 -3.54 34.11
N ASP A 60 -12.67 -2.37 33.64
CA ASP A 60 -12.52 -2.10 32.21
C ASP A 60 -11.21 -2.74 31.77
N CYS A 61 -11.30 -3.86 31.05
CA CYS A 61 -10.22 -4.28 30.16
C CYS A 61 -9.91 -3.11 29.22
N PRO A 62 -8.70 -2.55 29.22
CA PRO A 62 -8.37 -1.53 28.24
C PRO A 62 -8.40 -2.19 26.85
N ASP A 63 -9.30 -1.71 26.02
CA ASP A 63 -9.32 -1.92 24.59
C ASP A 63 -7.89 -1.78 24.06
N PRO A 64 -7.35 -2.71 23.25
CA PRO A 64 -6.00 -2.59 22.72
C PRO A 64 -5.92 -1.27 21.95
N GLN A 65 -5.35 -0.25 22.57
CA GLN A 65 -5.27 1.10 22.02
C GLN A 65 -4.38 1.03 20.76
N GLN A 66 -5.01 1.02 19.61
CA GLN A 66 -4.40 1.35 18.35
C GLN A 66 -3.70 2.71 18.51
N ARG A 67 -2.37 2.72 18.65
CA ARG A 67 -1.62 3.97 18.76
C ARG A 67 -1.34 4.47 17.35
N LEU A 68 -2.14 5.43 16.93
CA LEU A 68 -1.90 6.20 15.72
C LEU A 68 -0.81 7.23 15.99
N ALA A 69 0.23 7.24 15.16
CA ALA A 69 1.30 8.21 15.22
C ALA A 69 1.46 8.90 13.86
N VAL A 70 1.56 10.23 13.86
CA VAL A 70 1.87 11.00 12.65
C VAL A 70 3.36 10.88 12.37
N LEU A 71 3.73 10.53 11.14
CA LEU A 71 5.12 10.44 10.71
C LEU A 71 5.78 11.83 10.68
N SER A 72 7.04 11.90 11.08
CA SER A 72 7.86 13.08 10.90
C SER A 72 8.15 13.34 9.42
N PHE A 73 8.60 14.57 9.08
CA PHE A 73 8.98 14.88 7.69
C PHE A 73 10.06 13.92 7.16
N GLU A 74 11.06 13.61 7.96
CA GLU A 74 12.12 12.68 7.57
C GLU A 74 11.60 11.26 7.31
N GLN A 75 10.64 10.78 8.11
CA GLN A 75 9.98 9.50 7.88
C GLN A 75 9.12 9.51 6.61
N VAL A 76 8.40 10.61 6.35
CA VAL A 76 7.65 10.76 5.09
C VAL A 76 8.60 10.80 3.88
N ARG A 77 9.75 11.45 4.00
CA ARG A 77 10.78 11.46 2.96
C ARG A 77 11.30 10.04 2.67
N ARG A 78 11.66 9.27 3.71
CA ARG A 78 12.08 7.87 3.55
C ARG A 78 10.97 7.00 2.95
N LEU A 79 9.72 7.21 3.37
CA LEU A 79 8.57 6.52 2.78
C LEU A 79 8.45 6.83 1.29
N ASN A 80 8.61 8.11 0.91
CA ASN A 80 8.61 8.52 -0.49
C ASN A 80 9.76 7.85 -1.28
N ASP A 81 10.94 7.71 -0.68
CA ASP A 81 12.07 7.01 -1.31
C ASP A 81 11.76 5.53 -1.55
N VAL A 82 11.20 4.83 -0.55
CA VAL A 82 10.73 3.44 -0.67
C VAL A 82 9.68 3.30 -1.78
N MET A 83 8.70 4.19 -1.83
CA MET A 83 7.63 4.14 -2.82
C MET A 83 8.11 4.47 -4.25
N ASN A 84 9.20 5.22 -4.40
CA ASN A 84 9.83 5.52 -5.69
C ASN A 84 10.89 4.50 -6.11
N GLU A 85 11.22 3.54 -5.27
CA GLU A 85 12.17 2.48 -5.60
C GLU A 85 11.67 1.66 -6.79
N VAL A 86 12.59 1.37 -7.72
CA VAL A 86 12.32 0.47 -8.84
C VAL A 86 12.50 -0.96 -8.36
N VAL A 87 11.43 -1.72 -8.43
CA VAL A 87 11.40 -3.14 -8.06
C VAL A 87 11.54 -3.98 -9.32
N CYS A 88 12.44 -4.96 -9.26
CA CYS A 88 12.68 -5.92 -10.33
C CYS A 88 11.92 -7.22 -10.03
N ILE A 89 10.81 -7.44 -10.71
CA ILE A 89 10.05 -8.70 -10.61
C ILE A 89 10.54 -9.64 -11.71
N HIS A 90 11.41 -10.59 -11.33
CA HIS A 90 12.02 -11.51 -12.27
C HIS A 90 11.05 -12.57 -12.76
N GLY A 91 10.96 -12.72 -14.09
CA GLY A 91 10.20 -13.77 -14.72
C GLY A 91 10.98 -15.08 -14.81
N ARG A 92 10.28 -16.22 -14.73
CA ARG A 92 10.86 -17.55 -14.99
C ARG A 92 10.88 -17.84 -16.49
N GLY A 93 11.84 -18.67 -16.92
CA GLY A 93 11.97 -19.07 -18.32
C GLY A 93 12.30 -17.90 -19.22
N ASN A 94 11.55 -17.74 -20.30
CA ASN A 94 11.75 -16.67 -21.28
C ASN A 94 10.94 -15.40 -20.98
N PHE A 95 10.35 -15.29 -19.79
CA PHE A 95 9.63 -14.10 -19.40
C PHE A 95 10.60 -12.99 -18.98
N PRO A 96 10.37 -11.74 -19.43
CA PRO A 96 11.23 -10.62 -19.06
C PRO A 96 11.14 -10.28 -17.58
N THR A 97 12.16 -9.61 -17.07
CA THR A 97 12.08 -8.94 -15.76
C THR A 97 11.19 -7.70 -15.90
N LEU A 98 10.25 -7.53 -14.99
CA LEU A 98 9.43 -6.32 -14.89
C LEU A 98 10.14 -5.35 -13.97
N GLU A 99 10.47 -4.17 -14.48
CA GLU A 99 11.04 -3.07 -13.70
C GLU A 99 9.95 -2.01 -13.51
N VAL A 100 9.47 -1.89 -12.28
CA VAL A 100 8.35 -1.01 -11.94
C VAL A 100 8.62 -0.29 -10.62
N ARG A 101 8.25 1.00 -10.55
CA ARG A 101 8.28 1.68 -9.24
C ARG A 101 7.21 1.09 -8.34
N LEU A 102 7.52 0.97 -7.05
CA LEU A 102 6.58 0.39 -6.10
C LEU A 102 5.24 1.12 -6.11
N ARG A 103 5.25 2.47 -6.12
CA ARG A 103 4.02 3.28 -6.21
C ARG A 103 3.19 2.99 -7.46
N ASP A 104 3.85 2.77 -8.61
CA ASP A 104 3.15 2.51 -9.88
C ASP A 104 2.50 1.12 -9.85
N LEU A 105 3.19 0.12 -9.29
CA LEU A 105 2.62 -1.22 -9.05
C LEU A 105 1.38 -1.13 -8.15
N VAL A 106 1.46 -0.41 -7.03
CA VAL A 106 0.34 -0.22 -6.09
C VAL A 106 -0.84 0.45 -6.78
N THR A 107 -0.58 1.51 -7.54
CA THR A 107 -1.60 2.28 -8.27
C THR A 107 -2.29 1.41 -9.33
N VAL A 108 -1.55 0.63 -10.11
CA VAL A 108 -2.13 -0.27 -11.13
C VAL A 108 -2.99 -1.36 -10.48
N VAL A 109 -2.53 -1.98 -9.40
CA VAL A 109 -3.28 -3.01 -8.67
C VAL A 109 -4.56 -2.41 -8.07
N ARG A 110 -4.48 -1.25 -7.40
CA ARG A 110 -5.64 -0.54 -6.84
C ARG A 110 -6.66 -0.20 -7.92
N SER A 111 -6.21 0.44 -9.00
CA SER A 111 -7.08 0.84 -10.11
C SER A 111 -7.83 -0.35 -10.70
N LYS A 112 -7.16 -1.49 -10.92
CA LYS A 112 -7.82 -2.70 -11.42
C LYS A 112 -8.77 -3.34 -10.41
N LEU A 113 -8.48 -3.28 -9.11
CA LEU A 113 -9.42 -3.73 -8.08
C LEU A 113 -10.70 -2.92 -8.10
N GLU A 114 -10.59 -1.59 -8.18
CA GLU A 114 -11.71 -0.65 -8.06
C GLU A 114 -12.47 -0.43 -9.38
N SER A 115 -11.82 -0.62 -10.52
CA SER A 115 -12.46 -0.44 -11.83
C SER A 115 -13.64 -1.36 -12.02
N ASP A 116 -14.63 -0.86 -12.78
CA ASP A 116 -15.84 -1.61 -13.12
C ASP A 116 -15.51 -2.89 -13.91
N PRO A 117 -16.22 -4.00 -13.67
CA PRO A 117 -16.06 -5.24 -14.43
C PRO A 117 -16.25 -5.08 -15.94
N SER A 118 -17.07 -4.15 -16.41
CA SER A 118 -17.24 -3.83 -17.83
C SER A 118 -15.96 -3.30 -18.48
N ASN A 119 -15.10 -2.68 -17.70
CA ASN A 119 -13.80 -2.14 -18.10
C ASN A 119 -12.62 -3.09 -17.75
N GLY A 120 -12.90 -4.35 -17.46
CA GLY A 120 -11.89 -5.35 -17.11
C GLY A 120 -11.36 -5.25 -15.69
N GLY A 121 -12.02 -4.49 -14.82
CA GLY A 121 -11.73 -4.39 -13.40
C GLY A 121 -12.42 -5.46 -12.56
N ALA A 122 -12.18 -5.45 -11.26
CA ALA A 122 -12.79 -6.39 -10.33
C ALA A 122 -14.07 -5.89 -9.67
N GLY A 123 -14.33 -4.58 -9.69
CA GLY A 123 -15.45 -3.94 -8.98
C GLY A 123 -15.38 -4.20 -7.48
N MET A 124 -14.18 -4.12 -6.91
CA MET A 124 -13.92 -4.33 -5.48
C MET A 124 -13.49 -3.01 -4.85
N ARG A 125 -14.06 -2.67 -3.70
CA ARG A 125 -13.63 -1.50 -2.94
C ARG A 125 -12.35 -1.81 -2.18
N VAL A 126 -11.34 -0.94 -2.32
CA VAL A 126 -10.15 -0.91 -1.47
C VAL A 126 -10.39 0.12 -0.36
N ARG A 127 -10.36 -0.30 0.89
CA ARG A 127 -10.60 0.58 2.05
C ARG A 127 -9.37 1.42 2.35
N ASP A 128 -8.22 0.79 2.46
CA ASP A 128 -6.91 1.41 2.63
C ASP A 128 -5.80 0.51 2.06
N ILE A 129 -4.62 1.10 1.90
CA ILE A 129 -3.40 0.39 1.49
C ILE A 129 -2.31 0.72 2.50
N ARG A 130 -1.56 -0.28 2.94
CA ARG A 130 -0.54 -0.13 3.97
C ARG A 130 0.78 -0.74 3.55
N LEU A 131 1.87 -0.07 3.93
CA LEU A 131 3.22 -0.64 3.95
C LEU A 131 3.44 -1.34 5.28
N ASN A 132 3.98 -2.56 5.25
CA ASN A 132 4.22 -3.39 6.43
C ASN A 132 5.64 -3.98 6.41
N GLY A 133 5.98 -4.76 7.43
CA GLY A 133 7.24 -5.53 7.49
C GLY A 133 8.49 -4.67 7.57
N GLY A 134 9.59 -5.22 7.08
CA GLY A 134 10.91 -4.61 7.16
C GLY A 134 11.00 -3.23 6.51
N ALA A 135 10.26 -2.99 5.42
CA ALA A 135 10.22 -1.69 4.75
C ALA A 135 9.54 -0.62 5.61
N ALA A 136 8.46 -0.97 6.33
CA ALA A 136 7.81 -0.05 7.28
C ALA A 136 8.75 0.24 8.46
N SER A 137 9.42 -0.78 9.01
CA SER A 137 10.42 -0.62 10.06
C SER A 137 11.57 0.29 9.64
N HIS A 138 12.07 0.16 8.39
CA HIS A 138 13.08 1.05 7.82
C HIS A 138 12.63 2.52 7.80
N VAL A 139 11.39 2.78 7.42
CA VAL A 139 10.83 4.13 7.41
C VAL A 139 10.74 4.73 8.80
N LEU A 140 10.31 3.93 9.79
CA LEU A 140 10.04 4.39 11.16
C LEU A 140 11.28 4.45 12.04
N ALA A 141 12.33 3.70 11.72
CA ALA A 141 13.54 3.64 12.50
C ALA A 141 14.27 5.00 12.56
N THR A 142 14.96 5.25 13.66
CA THR A 142 15.86 6.42 13.80
C THR A 142 17.09 6.29 12.93
N GLU A 143 17.60 5.06 12.79
CA GLU A 143 18.76 4.73 11.97
C GLU A 143 18.32 3.94 10.73
N SER A 144 19.06 4.08 9.63
CA SER A 144 18.80 3.33 8.41
C SER A 144 18.99 1.84 8.64
N GLN A 145 17.93 1.06 8.47
CA GLN A 145 17.97 -0.40 8.56
C GLN A 145 17.76 -1.01 7.17
N PRO A 146 18.53 -2.05 6.81
CA PRO A 146 18.28 -2.76 5.56
C PRO A 146 16.97 -3.53 5.63
N TYR A 147 16.27 -3.63 4.51
CA TYR A 147 15.08 -4.46 4.34
C TYR A 147 15.18 -5.25 3.03
N ASN A 148 14.58 -6.44 3.01
CA ASN A 148 14.65 -7.34 1.86
C ASN A 148 13.33 -7.40 1.10
N ASP A 149 12.21 -7.52 1.82
CA ASP A 149 10.89 -7.72 1.22
C ASP A 149 10.05 -6.45 1.31
N LEU A 150 9.20 -6.26 0.33
CA LEU A 150 8.25 -5.16 0.25
C LEU A 150 6.84 -5.73 0.50
N ASP A 151 6.36 -5.53 1.71
CA ASP A 151 5.08 -6.03 2.18
C ASP A 151 4.00 -4.97 2.05
N LEU A 152 3.01 -5.22 1.19
CA LEU A 152 1.88 -4.34 0.95
C LEU A 152 0.58 -5.02 1.37
N ILE A 153 -0.24 -4.34 2.14
CA ILE A 153 -1.56 -4.79 2.58
C ILE A 153 -2.61 -3.95 1.88
N PHE A 154 -3.55 -4.61 1.21
CA PHE A 154 -4.75 -4.04 0.61
C PHE A 154 -5.94 -4.49 1.44
N ALA A 155 -6.60 -3.57 2.13
CA ALA A 155 -7.82 -3.86 2.87
C ALA A 155 -9.01 -3.92 1.90
N VAL A 156 -9.49 -5.13 1.64
CA VAL A 156 -10.55 -5.43 0.66
C VAL A 156 -11.59 -6.36 1.25
N GLU A 157 -12.78 -6.45 0.65
CA GLU A 157 -13.79 -7.42 1.05
C GLU A 157 -13.56 -8.78 0.39
N LEU A 158 -13.48 -9.83 1.20
CA LEU A 158 -13.30 -11.23 0.78
C LEU A 158 -14.44 -12.15 1.27
N SER A 159 -15.66 -11.61 1.32
CA SER A 159 -16.85 -12.32 1.82
C SER A 159 -17.23 -13.55 1.01
N SER A 160 -16.78 -13.67 -0.24
CA SER A 160 -17.07 -14.79 -1.12
C SER A 160 -15.83 -15.39 -1.77
N GLY A 161 -15.91 -16.69 -2.14
CA GLY A 161 -14.84 -17.36 -2.89
C GLY A 161 -14.50 -16.66 -4.21
N ARG A 162 -15.50 -16.01 -4.86
CA ARG A 162 -15.33 -15.26 -6.11
C ARG A 162 -14.41 -14.02 -5.92
N ASN A 163 -14.42 -13.41 -4.74
CA ASN A 163 -13.57 -12.24 -4.48
C ASN A 163 -12.09 -12.60 -4.49
N TYR A 164 -11.73 -13.80 -4.03
CA TYR A 164 -10.34 -14.30 -4.14
C TYR A 164 -9.92 -14.51 -5.60
N ASP A 165 -10.82 -15.00 -6.45
CA ASP A 165 -10.55 -15.18 -7.88
C ASP A 165 -10.41 -13.82 -8.58
N LYS A 166 -11.21 -12.81 -8.19
CA LYS A 166 -11.08 -11.43 -8.64
C LYS A 166 -9.72 -10.84 -8.25
N VAL A 167 -9.29 -10.98 -6.99
CA VAL A 167 -7.96 -10.54 -6.52
C VAL A 167 -6.86 -11.17 -7.36
N LYS A 168 -6.90 -12.49 -7.54
CA LYS A 168 -5.92 -13.20 -8.37
C LYS A 168 -5.91 -12.69 -9.81
N ALA A 169 -7.09 -12.55 -10.43
CA ALA A 169 -7.20 -12.04 -11.80
C ALA A 169 -6.66 -10.61 -11.93
N THR A 170 -6.94 -9.77 -10.93
CA THR A 170 -6.45 -8.39 -10.87
C THR A 170 -4.93 -8.32 -10.84
N VAL A 171 -4.28 -9.08 -9.94
CA VAL A 171 -2.82 -9.09 -9.83
C VAL A 171 -2.20 -9.59 -11.14
N LEU A 172 -2.69 -10.69 -11.69
CA LEU A 172 -2.17 -11.23 -12.96
C LEU A 172 -2.43 -10.27 -14.13
N GLY A 173 -3.58 -9.59 -14.16
CA GLY A 173 -3.88 -8.54 -15.13
C GLY A 173 -2.97 -7.33 -14.99
N SER A 174 -2.60 -6.95 -13.77
CA SER A 174 -1.63 -5.87 -13.53
C SER A 174 -0.24 -6.24 -14.05
N LEU A 175 0.21 -7.48 -13.82
CA LEU A 175 1.47 -7.96 -14.37
C LEU A 175 1.46 -7.99 -15.90
N PHE A 176 0.31 -8.33 -16.52
CA PHE A 176 0.16 -8.28 -17.97
C PHE A 176 0.32 -6.87 -18.53
N ASP A 177 -0.24 -5.87 -17.85
CA ASP A 177 -0.13 -4.47 -18.29
C ASP A 177 1.29 -3.93 -18.13
N LEU A 178 2.02 -4.41 -17.13
CA LEU A 178 3.40 -4.04 -16.84
C LEU A 178 4.43 -4.72 -17.73
N LEU A 179 4.02 -5.63 -18.63
CA LEU A 179 4.94 -6.25 -19.58
C LEU A 179 5.59 -5.18 -20.48
N PRO A 180 6.92 -5.24 -20.71
CA PRO A 180 7.63 -4.29 -21.55
C PRO A 180 7.08 -4.22 -22.99
N GLU A 181 7.34 -3.12 -23.65
CA GLU A 181 7.10 -3.00 -25.08
C GLU A 181 7.92 -4.04 -25.87
N GLY A 182 7.33 -4.55 -26.97
CA GLY A 182 7.98 -5.59 -27.80
C GLY A 182 7.69 -7.03 -27.35
N VAL A 183 7.09 -7.25 -26.19
CA VAL A 183 6.64 -8.58 -25.76
C VAL A 183 5.38 -8.99 -26.52
N SER A 184 5.39 -10.16 -27.16
CA SER A 184 4.22 -10.69 -27.86
C SER A 184 3.13 -11.13 -26.87
N ARG A 185 2.16 -10.25 -26.62
CA ARG A 185 1.06 -10.48 -25.68
C ARG A 185 0.05 -11.53 -26.12
N LYS A 186 0.01 -11.86 -27.43
CA LYS A 186 -0.99 -12.78 -28.02
C LYS A 186 -0.94 -14.20 -27.45
N ARG A 187 0.23 -14.65 -26.98
CA ARG A 187 0.44 -16.01 -26.45
C ARG A 187 0.53 -16.04 -24.92
N ILE A 188 0.37 -14.90 -24.26
CA ILE A 188 0.49 -14.79 -22.81
C ILE A 188 -0.89 -15.01 -22.19
N THR A 189 -0.99 -15.99 -21.33
CA THR A 189 -2.20 -16.32 -20.57
C THR A 189 -2.01 -16.00 -19.09
N THR A 190 -3.10 -15.94 -18.34
CA THR A 190 -3.04 -15.77 -16.87
C THR A 190 -2.29 -16.92 -16.20
N CYS A 191 -2.39 -18.15 -16.74
CA CYS A 191 -1.62 -19.29 -16.22
C CYS A 191 -0.11 -19.10 -16.43
N SER A 192 0.31 -18.68 -17.64
CA SER A 192 1.72 -18.44 -17.91
C SER A 192 2.30 -17.28 -17.10
N LEU A 193 1.53 -16.21 -16.87
CA LEU A 193 1.94 -15.12 -15.97
C LEU A 193 2.08 -15.59 -14.51
N LYS A 194 1.15 -16.40 -14.04
CA LYS A 194 1.24 -16.99 -12.71
C LYS A 194 2.50 -17.82 -12.55
N GLU A 195 2.78 -18.71 -13.50
CA GLU A 195 3.97 -19.56 -13.48
C GLU A 195 5.27 -18.77 -13.59
N ALA A 196 5.24 -17.67 -14.36
CA ALA A 196 6.42 -16.84 -14.58
C ALA A 196 6.78 -15.96 -13.35
N TYR A 197 5.81 -15.28 -12.75
CA TYR A 197 6.09 -14.20 -11.81
C TYR A 197 5.63 -14.47 -10.37
N VAL A 198 4.74 -15.43 -10.14
CA VAL A 198 4.23 -15.71 -8.79
C VAL A 198 5.05 -16.81 -8.15
N SER A 199 5.73 -16.48 -7.04
CA SER A 199 6.50 -17.46 -6.25
C SER A 199 5.64 -18.19 -5.23
N LYS A 200 4.66 -17.50 -4.64
CA LYS A 200 3.78 -18.04 -3.61
C LYS A 200 2.39 -17.45 -3.75
N MET A 201 1.38 -18.26 -3.54
CA MET A 201 -0.02 -17.85 -3.47
C MET A 201 -0.71 -18.61 -2.35
N VAL A 202 -1.28 -17.87 -1.39
CA VAL A 202 -2.01 -18.43 -0.25
C VAL A 202 -3.41 -17.83 -0.21
N LYS A 203 -4.38 -18.64 0.14
CA LYS A 203 -5.76 -18.23 0.38
C LYS A 203 -6.19 -18.81 1.73
N VAL A 204 -6.67 -17.96 2.60
CA VAL A 204 -7.29 -18.35 3.88
C VAL A 204 -8.72 -17.84 3.91
N ASN A 205 -9.64 -18.75 4.20
CA ASN A 205 -11.07 -18.45 4.29
C ASN A 205 -11.68 -19.39 5.33
N ASN A 206 -11.60 -18.99 6.58
CA ASN A 206 -12.16 -19.69 7.72
C ASN A 206 -12.88 -18.72 8.67
N ASP A 207 -13.44 -19.22 9.76
CA ASP A 207 -14.12 -18.40 10.76
C ASP A 207 -13.15 -17.43 11.44
N GLY A 208 -13.19 -16.18 10.99
CA GLY A 208 -12.43 -15.07 11.52
C GLY A 208 -11.22 -14.65 10.72
N ASP A 209 -10.74 -15.48 9.79
CA ASP A 209 -9.59 -15.17 8.92
C ASP A 209 -9.99 -15.24 7.46
N ARG A 210 -10.02 -14.10 6.78
CA ARG A 210 -10.26 -13.96 5.34
C ARG A 210 -9.18 -13.08 4.74
N TRP A 211 -8.20 -13.74 4.14
CA TRP A 211 -7.09 -13.06 3.49
C TRP A 211 -6.46 -13.89 2.37
N SER A 212 -5.69 -13.23 1.54
CA SER A 212 -4.91 -13.85 0.47
C SER A 212 -3.53 -13.20 0.39
N LEU A 213 -2.52 -13.99 0.06
CA LEU A 213 -1.16 -13.54 -0.17
C LEU A 213 -0.73 -13.95 -1.58
N ILE A 214 -0.16 -13.02 -2.31
CA ILE A 214 0.49 -13.26 -3.61
C ILE A 214 1.89 -12.66 -3.55
N SER A 215 2.91 -13.53 -3.55
CA SER A 215 4.30 -13.10 -3.59
C SER A 215 4.80 -13.07 -5.03
N LEU A 216 5.35 -11.93 -5.44
CA LEU A 216 5.89 -11.68 -6.77
C LEU A 216 7.40 -11.75 -6.75
N GLY A 217 7.98 -12.24 -7.85
CA GLY A 217 9.42 -12.42 -7.98
C GLY A 217 9.87 -13.83 -7.57
N ASN A 218 11.03 -14.24 -8.04
CA ASN A 218 11.50 -15.61 -7.87
C ASN A 218 13.02 -15.76 -7.82
N SER A 219 13.76 -14.70 -7.67
CA SER A 219 15.24 -14.75 -7.64
C SER A 219 15.77 -14.74 -6.21
N ARG A 220 16.63 -15.72 -5.90
CA ARG A 220 17.39 -15.69 -4.63
C ARG A 220 18.30 -14.45 -4.63
N GLY A 221 18.26 -13.67 -3.56
CA GLY A 221 19.09 -12.47 -3.39
C GLY A 221 18.48 -11.19 -3.97
N HIS A 222 17.26 -11.23 -4.52
CA HIS A 222 16.50 -10.06 -4.94
C HIS A 222 15.31 -9.85 -4.01
N ARG A 223 14.85 -8.60 -3.91
CA ARG A 223 13.66 -8.24 -3.13
C ARG A 223 12.41 -8.88 -3.73
N ASN A 224 11.58 -9.44 -2.87
CA ASN A 224 10.25 -9.93 -3.22
C ASN A 224 9.23 -8.85 -2.91
N VAL A 225 8.16 -8.81 -3.70
CA VAL A 225 6.99 -8.01 -3.40
C VAL A 225 5.88 -8.93 -2.93
N GLU A 226 5.43 -8.73 -1.71
CA GLU A 226 4.31 -9.46 -1.13
C GLU A 226 3.06 -8.59 -1.12
N LEU A 227 2.05 -9.02 -1.88
CA LEU A 227 0.74 -8.39 -1.92
C LEU A 227 -0.22 -9.18 -1.04
N LYS A 228 -0.63 -8.59 0.06
CA LYS A 228 -1.55 -9.16 1.05
C LYS A 228 -2.91 -8.49 0.90
N PHE A 229 -3.95 -9.27 0.67
CA PHE A 229 -5.33 -8.80 0.53
C PHE A 229 -6.09 -9.28 1.75
N VAL A 230 -6.60 -8.34 2.56
CA VAL A 230 -7.13 -8.65 3.89
C VAL A 230 -8.54 -8.09 4.04
N ASP A 231 -9.49 -8.93 4.41
CA ASP A 231 -10.84 -8.54 4.84
C ASP A 231 -10.92 -8.58 6.37
N SER A 232 -10.65 -9.72 6.97
CA SER A 232 -10.57 -9.90 8.40
C SER A 232 -9.43 -10.83 8.77
N MET A 233 -8.83 -10.56 9.92
CA MET A 233 -7.74 -11.35 10.46
C MET A 233 -7.78 -11.26 11.99
N ARG A 234 -7.88 -12.42 12.65
CA ARG A 234 -7.90 -12.49 14.11
C ARG A 234 -6.59 -12.10 14.74
N ARG A 235 -5.49 -12.39 14.04
CA ARG A 235 -4.13 -12.12 14.50
C ARG A 235 -3.42 -11.26 13.44
N GLN A 236 -3.57 -9.95 13.56
CA GLN A 236 -2.97 -9.00 12.61
C GLN A 236 -1.43 -9.07 12.58
N PHE A 237 -0.81 -9.55 13.66
CA PHE A 237 0.63 -9.73 13.78
C PHE A 237 1.18 -11.02 13.15
N GLU A 238 0.34 -11.95 12.66
CA GLU A 238 0.82 -13.16 11.97
C GLU A 238 1.54 -12.86 10.64
N PHE A 239 1.34 -11.67 10.08
CA PHE A 239 2.04 -11.26 8.85
C PHE A 239 3.40 -10.64 9.07
N SER A 240 3.71 -10.22 10.28
CA SER A 240 4.95 -9.53 10.57
C SER A 240 5.25 -9.65 12.06
N VAL A 241 6.51 -9.89 12.37
CA VAL A 241 7.03 -9.82 13.74
C VAL A 241 6.97 -8.38 14.25
N ASP A 242 6.99 -7.41 13.31
CA ASP A 242 6.89 -5.99 13.58
C ASP A 242 5.45 -5.51 13.43
N SER A 243 4.90 -4.98 14.50
CA SER A 243 3.51 -4.55 14.60
C SER A 243 3.21 -3.20 13.91
N PHE A 244 4.14 -2.65 13.12
CA PHE A 244 3.98 -1.33 12.52
C PHE A 244 3.45 -1.40 11.10
N GLN A 245 2.45 -0.59 10.82
CA GLN A 245 1.86 -0.42 9.50
C GLN A 245 1.77 1.07 9.17
N ILE A 246 2.12 1.45 7.95
CA ILE A 246 2.05 2.83 7.48
C ILE A 246 0.94 2.93 6.44
N VAL A 247 -0.07 3.77 6.69
CA VAL A 247 -1.19 4.00 5.76
C VAL A 247 -0.71 4.85 4.59
N LEU A 248 -0.85 4.33 3.37
CA LEU A 248 -0.31 4.95 2.15
C LEU A 248 -1.29 5.89 1.44
N ASP A 249 -2.57 5.88 1.79
CA ASP A 249 -3.63 6.52 1.00
C ASP A 249 -3.40 8.02 0.78
N SER A 250 -2.96 8.75 1.79
CA SER A 250 -2.64 10.19 1.64
C SER A 250 -1.45 10.43 0.70
N LEU A 251 -0.42 9.59 0.77
CA LEU A 251 0.74 9.68 -0.11
C LEU A 251 0.39 9.30 -1.56
N LEU A 252 -0.41 8.26 -1.75
CA LEU A 252 -0.89 7.86 -3.08
C LEU A 252 -1.76 8.95 -3.72
N LEU A 253 -2.66 9.55 -2.92
CA LEU A 253 -3.45 10.71 -3.36
C LEU A 253 -2.57 11.91 -3.73
N PHE A 254 -1.52 12.17 -2.95
CA PHE A 254 -0.54 13.20 -3.28
C PHE A 254 0.10 12.96 -4.65
N TYR A 255 0.52 11.74 -4.97
CA TYR A 255 1.10 11.41 -6.28
C TYR A 255 0.11 11.62 -7.44
N GLU A 256 -1.18 11.40 -7.20
CA GLU A 256 -2.22 11.62 -8.22
C GLU A 256 -2.50 13.12 -8.47
N CYS A 257 -2.47 13.93 -7.40
CA CYS A 257 -2.89 15.33 -7.43
C CYS A 257 -1.75 16.32 -7.64
N SER A 258 -0.53 16.00 -7.18
CA SER A 258 0.60 16.91 -7.18
C SER A 258 1.69 16.48 -8.15
N LYS A 259 2.19 17.46 -8.93
CA LYS A 259 3.41 17.32 -9.74
C LYS A 259 4.64 17.85 -8.99
N LEU A 260 4.45 18.44 -7.82
CA LEU A 260 5.51 19.01 -7.01
C LEU A 260 6.18 17.92 -6.16
N PRO A 261 7.49 18.02 -5.90
CA PRO A 261 8.16 17.15 -4.96
C PRO A 261 7.66 17.41 -3.53
N ILE A 262 7.75 16.40 -2.67
CA ILE A 262 7.55 16.55 -1.23
C ILE A 262 8.69 17.43 -0.71
N GLY A 263 8.36 18.55 -0.08
CA GLY A 263 9.31 19.53 0.46
C GLY A 263 8.93 19.96 1.86
N GLU A 264 9.86 20.63 2.56
CA GLU A 264 9.66 21.09 3.94
C GLU A 264 8.44 22.01 4.10
N ASN A 265 8.10 22.77 3.05
CA ASN A 265 6.96 23.69 3.04
C ASN A 265 5.65 23.03 2.61
N PHE A 266 5.70 21.79 2.14
CA PHE A 266 4.55 21.01 1.77
C PHE A 266 4.58 19.68 2.52
N TYR A 267 3.99 19.68 3.69
CA TYR A 267 4.00 18.56 4.61
C TYR A 267 2.72 17.75 4.51
N LEU A 268 2.90 16.49 4.19
CA LEU A 268 1.80 15.54 4.08
C LEU A 268 1.62 14.79 5.39
N THR A 269 0.40 14.76 5.93
CA THR A 269 0.09 13.94 7.09
C THR A 269 -0.02 12.47 6.70
N VAL A 270 0.93 11.66 7.12
CA VAL A 270 0.92 10.21 6.99
C VAL A 270 0.84 9.59 8.36
N VAL A 271 0.00 8.58 8.51
CA VAL A 271 -0.26 7.92 9.78
C VAL A 271 0.36 6.53 9.78
N GLY A 272 1.14 6.25 10.82
CA GLY A 272 1.57 4.91 11.18
C GLY A 272 0.68 4.36 12.29
N GLU A 273 0.37 3.08 12.20
CA GLU A 273 -0.42 2.34 13.18
C GLU A 273 0.46 1.27 13.81
N SER A 274 0.45 1.21 15.15
CA SER A 274 1.12 0.16 15.90
C SER A 274 0.07 -0.76 16.52
N VAL A 275 0.13 -2.03 16.16
CA VAL A 275 -0.73 -3.06 16.77
C VAL A 275 0.08 -3.76 17.85
N TYR A 276 -0.18 -3.46 19.11
CA TYR A 276 0.37 -4.25 20.21
C TYR A 276 -0.48 -5.51 20.38
N GLY A 277 0.14 -6.68 20.14
CA GLY A 277 -0.43 -7.93 20.61
C GLY A 277 -0.48 -7.88 22.14
N GLY A 278 -1.68 -7.86 22.71
CA GLY A 278 -1.85 -8.15 24.12
C GLY A 278 -1.46 -9.61 24.43
N PRO A 279 -1.18 -9.96 25.69
CA PRO A 279 -0.78 -11.30 26.11
C PRO A 279 -1.80 -12.36 25.77
#